data_f6185185db30a0fb6188d38cb21f8615
#
_entry.id   f6185185db30a0fb6188d38cb21f8615
#
_cell.length_a   1.000
_cell.length_b   1.000
_cell.length_c   1.000
_cell.angle_alpha   90.00
_cell.angle_beta   90.00
_cell.angle_gamma   90.00
#
_symmetry.space_group_name_H-M   'P 1'
#
loop_
_entity.id
_entity.type
_entity.pdbx_description
1 polymer ?
#
loop_
_entity_poly.entity_id
_entity_poly.type
_entity_poly.pdbx_seq_one_letter_code
_entity_poly.pdbx_strand_id
1 'polypeptide(L)'
;MDATLKKQLEITATKVRMGVIEGVYNAKSGHPGGSLSVADVLTYLYFAKMNVDPKNPQMPERDRLVLSKGHTAPALYSVLANRGFFPVEDLKTLRHIGSKLQGHPVMNKVPGVDMSTGSLGQGISAACGMALSGKLSNDCLLYTSDAAD
;
A
#
# COMPACT_ATOMS: atom_id res chain seq x y z
N MET A 1 -16.22 -15.23 6.52
CA MET A 1 -15.40 -15.24 5.28
C MET A 1 -15.46 -16.63 4.69
N ASP A 2 -15.76 -16.76 3.41
CA ASP A 2 -15.75 -18.03 2.70
C ASP A 2 -14.35 -18.66 2.69
N ALA A 3 -14.28 -20.01 2.77
CA ALA A 3 -13.01 -20.75 2.84
C ALA A 3 -12.13 -20.57 1.59
N THR A 4 -12.76 -20.44 0.42
CA THR A 4 -12.08 -20.19 -0.86
C THR A 4 -11.41 -18.82 -0.86
N LEU A 5 -12.13 -17.78 -0.46
CA LEU A 5 -11.60 -16.43 -0.33
C LEU A 5 -10.45 -16.38 0.69
N LYS A 6 -10.62 -17.04 1.83
CA LYS A 6 -9.56 -17.13 2.85
C LYS A 6 -8.27 -17.69 2.25
N LYS A 7 -8.37 -18.84 1.55
CA LYS A 7 -7.20 -19.46 0.91
C LYS A 7 -6.55 -18.58 -0.15
N GLN A 8 -7.35 -17.86 -0.95
CA GLN A 8 -6.83 -16.91 -1.93
C GLN A 8 -6.06 -15.76 -1.27
N LEU A 9 -6.58 -15.22 -0.17
CA LEU A 9 -5.92 -14.16 0.59
C LEU A 9 -4.60 -14.65 1.21
N GLU A 10 -4.55 -15.84 1.77
CA GLU A 10 -3.34 -16.45 2.32
C GLU A 10 -2.25 -16.62 1.25
N ILE A 11 -2.62 -17.11 0.06
CA ILE A 11 -1.70 -17.21 -1.08
C ILE A 11 -1.21 -15.83 -1.51
N THR A 12 -2.12 -14.86 -1.60
CA THR A 12 -1.77 -13.49 -2.02
C THR A 12 -0.88 -12.82 -0.98
N ALA A 13 -1.16 -12.96 0.31
CA ALA A 13 -0.32 -12.44 1.38
C ALA A 13 1.10 -13.04 1.33
N THR A 14 1.21 -14.31 0.97
CA THR A 14 2.52 -14.95 0.75
C THR A 14 3.27 -14.30 -0.43
N LYS A 15 2.58 -14.03 -1.56
CA LYS A 15 3.18 -13.31 -2.69
C LYS A 15 3.61 -11.89 -2.30
N VAL A 16 2.79 -11.19 -1.51
CA VAL A 16 3.15 -9.87 -0.99
C VAL A 16 4.42 -9.93 -0.15
N ARG A 17 4.55 -10.91 0.75
CA ARG A 17 5.78 -11.11 1.53
C ARG A 17 6.99 -11.41 0.66
N MET A 18 6.83 -12.25 -0.37
CA MET A 18 7.91 -12.54 -1.32
C MET A 18 8.37 -11.26 -2.01
N GLY A 19 7.45 -10.41 -2.49
CA GLY A 19 7.77 -9.13 -3.11
C GLY A 19 8.46 -8.14 -2.16
N VAL A 20 8.09 -8.13 -0.87
CA VAL A 20 8.80 -7.36 0.16
C VAL A 20 10.26 -7.79 0.25
N ILE A 21 10.50 -9.10 0.39
CA ILE A 21 11.86 -9.64 0.53
C ILE A 21 12.67 -9.40 -0.74
N GLU A 22 12.08 -9.62 -1.92
CA GLU A 22 12.74 -9.40 -3.19
C GLU A 22 13.16 -7.93 -3.37
N GLY A 23 12.25 -6.98 -3.09
CA GLY A 23 12.54 -5.56 -3.18
C GLY A 23 13.67 -5.14 -2.23
N VAL A 24 13.57 -5.50 -0.96
CA VAL A 24 14.58 -5.17 0.06
C VAL A 24 15.93 -5.83 -0.26
N TYR A 25 15.92 -7.08 -0.74
CA TYR A 25 17.14 -7.79 -1.14
C TYR A 25 17.85 -7.09 -2.29
N ASN A 26 17.14 -6.70 -3.35
CA ASN A 26 17.72 -6.00 -4.50
C ASN A 26 18.19 -4.58 -4.13
N ALA A 27 17.47 -3.88 -3.29
CA ALA A 27 17.84 -2.56 -2.78
C ALA A 27 19.04 -2.59 -1.82
N LYS A 28 19.40 -3.76 -1.26
CA LYS A 28 20.37 -3.92 -0.16
C LYS A 28 20.06 -3.01 1.04
N SER A 29 18.81 -2.58 1.17
CA SER A 29 18.36 -1.57 2.12
C SER A 29 16.84 -1.61 2.27
N GLY A 30 16.32 -1.41 3.47
CA GLY A 30 14.87 -1.33 3.69
C GLY A 30 14.46 -1.83 5.08
N HIS A 31 13.15 -1.88 5.30
CA HIS A 31 12.54 -2.24 6.58
C HIS A 31 11.65 -3.50 6.41
N PRO A 32 12.23 -4.70 6.36
CA PRO A 32 11.44 -5.90 6.12
C PRO A 32 10.50 -6.25 7.28
N GLY A 33 10.91 -6.05 8.53
CA GLY A 33 10.11 -6.40 9.70
C GLY A 33 8.75 -5.73 9.71
N GLY A 34 8.72 -4.40 9.70
CA GLY A 34 7.48 -3.62 9.66
C GLY A 34 6.66 -3.85 8.39
N SER A 35 7.32 -4.16 7.26
CA SER A 35 6.65 -4.49 6.01
C SER A 35 5.97 -5.86 6.07
N LEU A 36 6.63 -6.85 6.63
CA LEU A 36 6.06 -8.21 6.79
C LEU A 36 4.89 -8.22 7.78
N SER A 37 4.96 -7.40 8.84
CA SER A 37 3.91 -7.33 9.87
C SER A 37 2.57 -6.82 9.32
N VAL A 38 2.58 -5.96 8.30
CA VAL A 38 1.36 -5.36 7.72
C VAL A 38 0.85 -6.10 6.48
N ALA A 39 1.57 -7.12 6.01
CA ALA A 39 1.27 -7.79 4.75
C ALA A 39 -0.14 -8.40 4.68
N ASP A 40 -0.63 -9.03 5.75
CA ASP A 40 -1.97 -9.63 5.79
C ASP A 40 -3.05 -8.55 5.78
N VAL A 41 -2.86 -7.48 6.55
CA VAL A 41 -3.80 -6.37 6.63
C VAL A 41 -3.93 -5.69 5.25
N LEU A 42 -2.81 -5.33 4.62
CA LEU A 42 -2.84 -4.73 3.29
C LEU A 42 -3.43 -5.67 2.24
N THR A 43 -3.12 -6.97 2.31
CA THR A 43 -3.71 -7.95 1.40
C THR A 43 -5.22 -8.00 1.57
N TYR A 44 -5.73 -8.09 2.79
CA TYR A 44 -7.17 -8.10 3.02
C TYR A 44 -7.83 -6.82 2.51
N LEU A 45 -7.25 -5.67 2.79
CA LEU A 45 -7.79 -4.38 2.34
C LEU A 45 -7.88 -4.32 0.82
N TYR A 46 -6.79 -4.53 0.10
CA TYR A 46 -6.74 -4.36 -1.35
C TYR A 46 -7.43 -5.46 -2.15
N PHE A 47 -7.60 -6.67 -1.59
CA PHE A 47 -8.17 -7.81 -2.33
C PHE A 47 -9.57 -8.21 -1.89
N ALA A 48 -10.04 -7.73 -0.72
CA ALA A 48 -11.35 -8.13 -0.20
C ALA A 48 -12.23 -6.98 0.28
N LYS A 49 -11.66 -5.84 0.68
CA LYS A 49 -12.43 -4.77 1.33
C LYS A 49 -12.54 -3.49 0.52
N MET A 50 -11.43 -3.00 0.00
CA MET A 50 -11.36 -1.69 -0.64
C MET A 50 -11.93 -1.70 -2.06
N ASN A 51 -12.66 -0.65 -2.39
CA ASN A 51 -13.04 -0.32 -3.76
C ASN A 51 -11.88 0.39 -4.46
N VAL A 52 -11.08 -0.35 -5.21
CA VAL A 52 -9.94 0.16 -5.98
C VAL A 52 -9.88 -0.51 -7.35
N ASP A 53 -9.58 0.26 -8.38
CA ASP A 53 -9.40 -0.25 -9.74
C ASP A 53 -7.97 0.06 -10.24
N PRO A 54 -7.11 -0.96 -10.44
CA PRO A 54 -5.78 -0.78 -11.00
C PRO A 54 -5.75 -0.13 -12.39
N LYS A 55 -6.82 -0.29 -13.18
CA LYS A 55 -6.95 0.30 -14.52
C LYS A 55 -7.34 1.77 -14.47
N ASN A 56 -7.96 2.20 -13.36
CA ASN A 56 -8.33 3.58 -13.10
C ASN A 56 -7.86 4.01 -11.70
N PRO A 57 -6.55 4.17 -11.47
CA PRO A 57 -5.99 4.45 -10.15
C PRO A 57 -6.37 5.84 -9.61
N GLN A 58 -6.97 6.69 -10.44
CA GLN A 58 -7.44 8.02 -10.06
C GLN A 58 -8.98 8.10 -9.95
N MET A 59 -9.67 6.96 -9.99
CA MET A 59 -11.13 6.90 -9.83
C MET A 59 -11.57 7.71 -8.60
N PRO A 60 -12.49 8.69 -8.73
CA PRO A 60 -12.90 9.54 -7.61
C PRO A 60 -13.51 8.76 -6.46
N GLU A 61 -14.31 7.74 -6.76
CA GLU A 61 -15.07 6.93 -5.82
C GLU A 61 -14.24 5.82 -5.15
N ARG A 62 -12.93 5.78 -5.39
CA ARG A 62 -12.08 4.76 -4.78
C ARG A 62 -11.80 5.03 -3.31
N ASP A 63 -11.64 3.97 -2.57
CA ASP A 63 -11.14 4.04 -1.20
C ASP A 63 -9.70 4.54 -1.15
N ARG A 64 -9.33 5.18 -0.05
CA ARG A 64 -8.00 5.75 0.20
C ARG A 64 -7.29 5.02 1.33
N LEU A 65 -5.99 4.83 1.15
CA LEU A 65 -5.13 4.25 2.19
C LEU A 65 -3.92 5.16 2.45
N VAL A 66 -3.70 5.50 3.71
CA VAL A 66 -2.52 6.23 4.16
C VAL A 66 -1.64 5.31 5.01
N LEU A 67 -0.47 4.96 4.49
CA LEU A 67 0.52 4.18 5.24
C LEU A 67 1.33 5.12 6.14
N SER A 68 0.89 5.32 7.40
CA SER A 68 1.51 6.29 8.32
C SER A 68 2.93 5.90 8.75
N LYS A 69 3.29 4.62 8.67
CA LYS A 69 4.67 4.12 8.76
C LYS A 69 5.32 4.02 7.37
N GLY A 70 5.55 5.16 6.74
CA GLY A 70 6.02 5.24 5.34
C GLY A 70 7.30 4.47 5.03
N HIS A 71 8.16 4.19 6.02
CA HIS A 71 9.36 3.36 5.87
C HIS A 71 9.02 1.90 5.50
N THR A 72 7.78 1.44 5.70
CA THR A 72 7.31 0.12 5.26
C THR A 72 6.71 0.14 3.84
N ALA A 73 7.11 1.11 3.03
CA ALA A 73 6.78 1.21 1.61
C ALA A 73 6.93 -0.10 0.83
N PRO A 74 7.92 -0.99 1.10
CA PRO A 74 8.01 -2.28 0.40
C PRO A 74 6.73 -3.10 0.46
N ALA A 75 5.99 -3.09 1.58
CA ALA A 75 4.71 -3.79 1.70
C ALA A 75 3.62 -3.15 0.82
N LEU A 76 3.51 -1.81 0.84
CA LEU A 76 2.57 -1.09 0.01
C LEU A 76 2.86 -1.31 -1.47
N TYR A 77 4.11 -1.22 -1.89
CA TYR A 77 4.48 -1.48 -3.28
C TYR A 77 4.19 -2.90 -3.70
N SER A 78 4.50 -3.88 -2.84
CA SER A 78 4.24 -5.28 -3.14
C SER A 78 2.75 -5.58 -3.28
N VAL A 79 1.90 -5.04 -2.40
CA VAL A 79 0.45 -5.23 -2.53
C VAL A 79 -0.12 -4.54 -3.76
N LEU A 80 0.33 -3.32 -4.09
CA LEU A 80 -0.10 -2.60 -5.28
C LEU A 80 0.32 -3.33 -6.57
N ALA A 81 1.55 -3.83 -6.65
CA ALA A 81 2.02 -4.62 -7.78
C ALA A 81 1.21 -5.91 -7.96
N ASN A 82 1.01 -6.68 -6.88
CA ASN A 82 0.20 -7.90 -6.91
C ASN A 82 -1.28 -7.62 -7.21
N ARG A 83 -1.79 -6.43 -6.89
CA ARG A 83 -3.15 -5.99 -7.25
C ARG A 83 -3.25 -5.58 -8.72
N GLY A 84 -2.13 -5.28 -9.38
CA GLY A 84 -2.05 -4.96 -10.81
C GLY A 84 -1.91 -3.48 -11.13
N PHE A 85 -1.55 -2.62 -10.17
CA PHE A 85 -1.30 -1.19 -10.42
C PHE A 85 -0.03 -0.95 -11.25
N PHE A 86 0.94 -1.85 -11.18
CA PHE A 86 2.16 -1.86 -11.99
C PHE A 86 2.79 -3.26 -11.99
N PRO A 87 3.75 -3.55 -12.89
CA PRO A 87 4.37 -4.86 -12.98
C PRO A 87 5.07 -5.28 -11.68
N VAL A 88 4.94 -6.56 -11.30
CA VAL A 88 5.59 -7.12 -10.09
C VAL A 88 7.11 -7.04 -10.20
N GLU A 89 7.64 -7.16 -11.41
CA GLU A 89 9.08 -7.07 -11.72
C GLU A 89 9.69 -5.73 -11.30
N ASP A 90 8.90 -4.65 -11.30
CA ASP A 90 9.34 -3.32 -10.87
C ASP A 90 9.82 -3.32 -9.40
N LEU A 91 9.36 -4.26 -8.57
CA LEU A 91 9.78 -4.36 -7.17
C LEU A 91 11.29 -4.49 -7.01
N LYS A 92 11.97 -5.09 -7.99
CA LYS A 92 13.45 -5.21 -8.02
C LYS A 92 14.16 -3.87 -8.12
N THR A 93 13.44 -2.83 -8.53
CA THR A 93 14.02 -1.47 -8.69
C THR A 93 13.87 -0.60 -7.44
N LEU A 94 13.38 -1.17 -6.33
CA LEU A 94 13.22 -0.44 -5.07
C LEU A 94 14.48 0.35 -4.71
N ARG A 95 14.35 1.66 -4.46
CA ARG A 95 15.43 2.59 -4.09
C ARG A 95 16.54 2.78 -5.14
N HIS A 96 16.44 2.17 -6.32
CA HIS A 96 17.40 2.44 -7.38
C HIS A 96 17.24 3.86 -7.94
N ILE A 97 18.33 4.44 -8.39
CA ILE A 97 18.32 5.76 -9.03
C ILE A 97 17.39 5.70 -10.26
N GLY A 98 16.48 6.66 -10.37
CA GLY A 98 15.50 6.71 -11.47
C GLY A 98 14.25 5.85 -11.26
N SER A 99 14.22 4.96 -10.27
CA SER A 99 13.00 4.20 -9.95
C SER A 99 11.91 5.09 -9.34
N LYS A 100 10.65 4.78 -9.68
CA LYS A 100 9.49 5.36 -9.00
C LYS A 100 9.29 4.82 -7.58
N LEU A 101 9.85 3.64 -7.28
CA LEU A 101 9.71 2.94 -5.99
C LEU A 101 10.77 3.44 -5.00
N GLN A 102 10.50 4.58 -4.41
CA GLN A 102 11.39 5.23 -3.44
C GLN A 102 11.32 4.55 -2.07
N GLY A 103 12.24 4.88 -1.17
CA GLY A 103 12.29 4.34 0.20
C GLY A 103 11.06 4.65 1.06
N HIS A 104 10.32 5.69 0.70
CA HIS A 104 9.02 6.07 1.26
C HIS A 104 8.01 6.29 0.13
N PRO A 105 6.70 6.08 0.36
CA PRO A 105 5.70 6.28 -0.67
C PRO A 105 5.67 7.74 -1.12
N VAL A 106 5.63 7.95 -2.44
CA VAL A 106 5.51 9.28 -3.03
C VAL A 106 4.23 9.35 -3.85
N MET A 107 3.29 10.17 -3.40
CA MET A 107 2.06 10.50 -4.11
C MET A 107 2.39 11.02 -5.52
N ASN A 108 1.59 10.68 -6.50
CA ASN A 108 1.76 11.05 -7.91
C ASN A 108 2.96 10.40 -8.64
N LYS A 109 3.80 9.60 -7.98
CA LYS A 109 4.86 8.82 -8.64
C LYS A 109 4.49 7.35 -8.83
N VAL A 110 3.78 6.78 -7.86
CA VAL A 110 3.38 5.38 -7.90
C VAL A 110 1.86 5.29 -7.98
N PRO A 111 1.31 4.63 -9.01
CA PRO A 111 -0.14 4.43 -9.10
C PRO A 111 -0.68 3.74 -7.85
N GLY A 112 -1.78 4.26 -7.29
CA GLY A 112 -2.41 3.69 -6.09
C GLY A 112 -1.83 4.19 -4.76
N VAL A 113 -0.81 5.05 -4.75
CA VAL A 113 -0.32 5.73 -3.55
C VAL A 113 -1.09 7.02 -3.31
N ASP A 114 -1.80 7.10 -2.20
CA ASP A 114 -2.69 8.23 -1.87
C ASP A 114 -2.00 9.39 -1.17
N MET A 115 -0.94 9.11 -0.42
CA MET A 115 -0.23 10.11 0.38
C MET A 115 1.26 9.81 0.46
N SER A 116 2.08 10.85 0.28
CA SER A 116 3.50 10.79 0.60
C SER A 116 3.68 10.77 2.10
N THR A 117 4.34 9.74 2.62
CA THR A 117 4.59 9.56 4.05
C THR A 117 6.07 9.25 4.30
N GLY A 118 6.52 9.46 5.54
CA GLY A 118 7.92 9.24 5.92
C GLY A 118 8.15 9.56 7.39
N SER A 119 7.68 10.72 7.84
CA SER A 119 7.68 11.07 9.25
C SER A 119 6.62 10.24 9.98
N LEU A 120 7.07 9.42 10.92
CA LEU A 120 6.23 8.50 11.69
C LEU A 120 5.08 9.23 12.40
N GLY A 121 3.87 8.68 12.27
CA GLY A 121 2.67 9.22 12.89
C GLY A 121 2.03 10.40 12.16
N GLN A 122 2.71 11.07 11.23
CA GLN A 122 2.13 12.22 10.50
C GLN A 122 1.04 11.80 9.50
N GLY A 123 1.12 10.58 8.97
CA GLY A 123 0.14 10.06 8.02
C GLY A 123 -1.27 9.98 8.62
N ILE A 124 -1.40 9.66 9.90
CA ILE A 124 -2.72 9.56 10.54
C ILE A 124 -3.46 10.92 10.57
N SER A 125 -2.74 12.03 10.77
CA SER A 125 -3.34 13.36 10.73
C SER A 125 -3.88 13.68 9.33
N ALA A 126 -3.14 13.32 8.27
CA ALA A 126 -3.62 13.46 6.90
C ALA A 126 -4.83 12.58 6.63
N ALA A 127 -4.82 11.32 7.11
CA ALA A 127 -5.96 10.41 6.98
C ALA A 127 -7.21 10.93 7.67
N CYS A 128 -7.08 11.53 8.86
CA CYS A 128 -8.20 12.20 9.56
C CYS A 128 -8.76 13.36 8.74
N GLY A 129 -7.88 14.18 8.13
CA GLY A 129 -8.30 15.26 7.24
C GLY A 129 -9.05 14.76 6.01
N MET A 130 -8.56 13.69 5.37
CA MET A 130 -9.24 13.04 4.24
C MET A 130 -10.60 12.50 4.64
N ALA A 131 -10.69 11.80 5.78
CA ALA A 131 -11.95 11.25 6.29
C ALA A 131 -12.97 12.34 6.62
N LEU A 132 -12.53 13.46 7.21
CA LEU A 132 -13.39 14.61 7.48
C LEU A 132 -13.87 15.25 6.18
N SER A 133 -12.98 15.40 5.19
CA SER A 133 -13.35 15.91 3.85
C SER A 133 -14.42 15.03 3.21
N GLY A 134 -14.23 13.70 3.19
CA GLY A 134 -15.21 12.76 2.67
C GLY A 134 -16.57 12.88 3.37
N LYS A 135 -16.54 13.00 4.71
CA LYS A 135 -17.78 13.21 5.49
C LYS A 135 -18.50 14.50 5.12
N LEU A 136 -17.77 15.60 4.92
CA LEU A 136 -18.34 16.89 4.55
C LEU A 136 -18.88 16.91 3.11
N SER A 137 -18.21 16.18 2.20
CA SER A 137 -18.65 16.02 0.82
C SER A 137 -19.74 14.98 0.64
N ASN A 138 -20.15 14.31 1.73
CA ASN A 138 -21.09 13.20 1.71
C ASN A 138 -20.62 11.99 0.85
N ASP A 139 -19.30 11.80 0.75
CA ASP A 139 -18.68 10.67 0.07
C ASP A 139 -18.60 9.46 1.00
N CYS A 140 -19.12 8.32 0.57
CA CYS A 140 -19.10 7.06 1.34
C CYS A 140 -17.82 6.26 1.01
N LEU A 141 -16.66 6.79 1.39
CA LEU A 141 -15.36 6.16 1.13
C LEU A 141 -14.78 5.53 2.40
N LEU A 142 -14.07 4.42 2.24
CA LEU A 142 -13.28 3.82 3.30
C LEU A 142 -11.93 4.51 3.39
N TYR A 143 -11.63 5.08 4.56
CA TYR A 143 -10.32 5.63 4.86
C TYR A 143 -9.62 4.73 5.87
N THR A 144 -8.42 4.28 5.54
CA THR A 144 -7.62 3.44 6.43
C THR A 144 -6.24 4.04 6.63
N SER A 145 -5.72 3.91 7.82
CA SER A 145 -4.36 4.31 8.16
C SER A 145 -3.71 3.23 9.01
N ASP A 146 -2.44 2.97 8.73
CA ASP A 146 -1.61 2.14 9.59
C ASP A 146 -0.57 3.03 10.25
N ALA A 147 -0.68 3.19 11.55
CA ALA A 147 0.27 3.93 12.36
C ALA A 147 1.48 3.05 12.68
N ALA A 148 2.63 3.67 12.78
CA ALA A 148 3.83 2.95 13.22
C ALA A 148 3.82 2.67 14.72
N ASP A 149 4.56 1.67 15.09
CA ASP A 149 4.88 1.31 16.47
C ASP A 149 5.72 2.41 17.14
#